data_649f4c4d33e464f9b671d2598a26ce90
#
_entry.id   649f4c4d33e464f9b671d2598a26ce90
#
_cell.length_a   1.000
_cell.length_b   1.000
_cell.length_c   1.000
_cell.angle_alpha   90.00
_cell.angle_beta   90.00
_cell.angle_gamma   90.00
#
_symmetry.space_group_name_H-M   'P 1'
#
loop_
_entity.id
_entity.type
_entity.pdbx_description
1 polymer ?
#
loop_
_entity_poly.entity_id
_entity_poly.type
_entity_poly.pdbx_seq_one_letter_code
_entity_poly.pdbx_strand_id
1 'polypeptide(L)'
;MLDFSLSPEQLDLREKARRFARDVVLPVAWHYDEKDDLPLWVLKKANDAGIMNSDIPKEYGGVGYGLVEGAIVTEEIAAACPGLATSIFDNSLGFEPIVISGNDQLKEKYLPEIAKNGRQICFATSEPMMGSDVAGIRCRAEKDGDDYILNGTKYWITNSGVADYMTIFATVDPEKKHDGICAFIVEKDWEGVRVGRPIPKLGQRTSNTAGIDLKNVRVPGENMLAPPGEGFMLAMKTFSRTRPIIGAFAVGAARSAMEYAIDYAKKRKTFGSSIHSYQAIQFKLAEMYQRVETSRLLVLKGAWEADSGMDPTITASIGKFYATESAMEVLNDALQIFGGYGYTKMFPIEKLLRDTRLFTIYEGTSEIQRMIVAGYLLSAYEPVMPAIEEVPVLVGADHPIFDDEGNPTDTQAWRCPLCGYVHYGEEPPEECPHCFVKGEGFAKVWPR
;
A
#
# COMPACT_ATOMS: atom_id res chain seq x y z
N MET A 1 0.97 16.52 22.44
CA MET A 1 -0.45 16.09 22.64
C MET A 1 -0.83 15.32 21.41
N LEU A 2 -1.42 14.14 21.53
CA LEU A 2 -1.90 13.38 20.38
C LEU A 2 -3.20 14.05 19.88
N ASP A 3 -3.20 14.48 18.62
CA ASP A 3 -4.36 15.11 17.96
C ASP A 3 -4.67 14.35 16.67
N PHE A 4 -5.90 13.87 16.54
CA PHE A 4 -6.41 13.18 15.35
C PHE A 4 -7.27 14.09 14.47
N SER A 5 -7.38 15.38 14.80
CA SER A 5 -8.14 16.34 14.03
C SER A 5 -7.39 16.76 12.78
N LEU A 6 -8.11 16.92 11.67
CA LEU A 6 -7.56 17.57 10.50
C LEU A 6 -7.46 19.07 10.72
N SER A 7 -6.42 19.71 10.20
CA SER A 7 -6.30 21.17 10.20
C SER A 7 -7.40 21.82 9.36
N PRO A 8 -7.68 23.13 9.56
CA PRO A 8 -8.63 23.86 8.70
C PRO A 8 -8.27 23.75 7.21
N GLU A 9 -6.99 23.82 6.87
CA GLU A 9 -6.49 23.70 5.49
C GLU A 9 -6.74 22.30 4.93
N GLN A 10 -6.54 21.26 5.73
CA GLN A 10 -6.82 19.86 5.34
C GLN A 10 -8.33 19.60 5.19
N LEU A 11 -9.16 20.25 6.02
CA LEU A 11 -10.62 20.19 5.88
C LEU A 11 -11.09 20.85 4.57
N ASP A 12 -10.55 22.01 4.24
CA ASP A 12 -10.84 22.73 2.98
C ASP A 12 -10.38 21.91 1.77
N LEU A 13 -9.19 21.30 1.85
CA LEU A 13 -8.65 20.42 0.82
C LEU A 13 -9.56 19.20 0.61
N ARG A 14 -9.98 18.56 1.69
CA ARG A 14 -10.93 17.44 1.63
C ARG A 14 -12.23 17.81 0.94
N GLU A 15 -12.80 18.97 1.29
CA GLU A 15 -14.04 19.44 0.67
C GLU A 15 -13.84 19.80 -0.82
N LYS A 16 -12.69 20.37 -1.19
CA LYS A 16 -12.31 20.61 -2.59
C LYS A 16 -12.22 19.29 -3.38
N ALA A 17 -11.54 18.29 -2.83
CA ALA A 17 -11.42 16.97 -3.44
C ALA A 17 -12.78 16.28 -3.58
N ARG A 18 -13.63 16.37 -2.55
CA ARG A 18 -15.00 15.83 -2.55
C ARG A 18 -15.87 16.45 -3.62
N ARG A 19 -15.81 17.78 -3.79
CA ARG A 19 -16.53 18.46 -4.87
C ARG A 19 -16.04 17.99 -6.24
N PHE A 20 -14.73 17.91 -6.45
CA PHE A 20 -14.16 17.41 -7.69
C PHE A 20 -14.60 15.95 -7.97
N ALA A 21 -14.54 15.09 -6.96
CA ALA A 21 -14.99 13.71 -7.05
C ALA A 21 -16.46 13.62 -7.47
N ARG A 22 -17.34 14.40 -6.82
CA ARG A 22 -18.77 14.41 -7.10
C ARG A 22 -19.14 15.01 -8.46
N ASP A 23 -18.50 16.14 -8.82
CA ASP A 23 -18.94 16.96 -9.96
C ASP A 23 -18.21 16.62 -11.25
N VAL A 24 -17.02 15.98 -11.17
CA VAL A 24 -16.19 15.65 -12.34
C VAL A 24 -16.02 14.15 -12.52
N VAL A 25 -15.67 13.42 -11.44
CA VAL A 25 -15.30 11.99 -11.52
C VAL A 25 -16.54 11.09 -11.54
N LEU A 26 -17.42 11.24 -10.57
CA LEU A 26 -18.59 10.37 -10.39
C LEU A 26 -19.52 10.33 -11.63
N PRO A 27 -19.84 11.46 -12.29
CA PRO A 27 -20.78 11.44 -13.44
C PRO A 27 -20.30 10.62 -14.62
N VAL A 28 -19.01 10.35 -14.75
CA VAL A 28 -18.41 9.66 -15.90
C VAL A 28 -17.87 8.27 -15.59
N ALA A 29 -17.78 7.92 -14.31
CA ALA A 29 -17.13 6.71 -13.82
C ALA A 29 -17.66 5.43 -14.50
N TRP A 30 -18.99 5.27 -14.60
CA TRP A 30 -19.63 4.08 -15.21
C TRP A 30 -19.51 4.06 -16.72
N HIS A 31 -19.70 5.21 -17.35
CA HIS A 31 -19.61 5.31 -18.80
C HIS A 31 -18.24 4.88 -19.32
N TYR A 32 -17.17 5.34 -18.66
CA TYR A 32 -15.81 4.99 -19.07
C TYR A 32 -15.38 3.59 -18.58
N ASP A 33 -15.95 3.08 -17.49
CA ASP A 33 -15.78 1.67 -17.10
C ASP A 33 -16.37 0.74 -18.17
N GLU A 34 -17.58 1.01 -18.66
CA GLU A 34 -18.20 0.23 -19.75
C GLU A 34 -17.39 0.29 -21.06
N LYS A 35 -16.80 1.43 -21.36
CA LYS A 35 -15.96 1.61 -22.56
C LYS A 35 -14.57 1.00 -22.42
N ASP A 36 -14.13 0.65 -21.21
CA ASP A 36 -12.76 0.26 -20.92
C ASP A 36 -11.75 1.32 -21.39
N ASP A 37 -12.00 2.60 -21.06
CA ASP A 37 -11.26 3.75 -21.57
C ASP A 37 -10.96 4.78 -20.47
N LEU A 38 -9.85 5.52 -20.65
CA LEU A 38 -9.40 6.58 -19.74
C LEU A 38 -9.76 7.96 -20.30
N PRO A 39 -10.64 8.72 -19.64
CA PRO A 39 -10.96 10.09 -20.07
C PRO A 39 -9.83 11.07 -19.74
N LEU A 40 -8.92 11.33 -20.66
CA LEU A 40 -7.75 12.22 -20.47
C LEU A 40 -8.14 13.64 -20.01
N TRP A 41 -9.31 14.13 -20.40
CA TRP A 41 -9.81 15.43 -19.95
C TRP A 41 -10.05 15.49 -18.43
N VAL A 42 -10.33 14.33 -17.77
CA VAL A 42 -10.44 14.27 -16.30
C VAL A 42 -9.08 14.48 -15.67
N LEU A 43 -8.01 13.85 -16.19
CA LEU A 43 -6.63 14.05 -15.72
C LEU A 43 -6.22 15.52 -15.86
N LYS A 44 -6.53 16.14 -17.04
CA LYS A 44 -6.27 17.56 -17.26
C LYS A 44 -6.99 18.43 -16.21
N LYS A 45 -8.28 18.20 -15.97
CA LYS A 45 -9.02 18.93 -14.94
C LYS A 45 -8.50 18.71 -13.53
N ALA A 46 -8.01 17.50 -13.21
CA ALA A 46 -7.41 17.20 -11.93
C ALA A 46 -6.09 17.96 -11.71
N ASN A 47 -5.28 18.07 -12.78
CA ASN A 47 -4.07 18.88 -12.76
C ASN A 47 -4.38 20.37 -12.60
N ASP A 48 -5.28 20.91 -13.43
CA ASP A 48 -5.71 22.31 -13.39
C ASP A 48 -6.32 22.70 -12.03
N ALA A 49 -6.92 21.74 -11.33
CA ALA A 49 -7.46 21.91 -9.98
C ALA A 49 -6.41 21.74 -8.86
N GLY A 50 -5.16 21.38 -9.18
CA GLY A 50 -4.13 21.09 -8.18
C GLY A 50 -4.48 19.88 -7.28
N ILE A 51 -5.16 18.88 -7.86
CA ILE A 51 -5.47 17.58 -7.26
C ILE A 51 -4.42 16.54 -7.71
N MET A 52 -4.10 16.52 -9.00
CA MET A 52 -3.05 15.70 -9.58
C MET A 52 -1.71 16.45 -9.48
N ASN A 53 -0.60 15.72 -9.30
CA ASN A 53 0.76 16.28 -9.20
C ASN A 53 0.95 17.29 -8.05
N SER A 54 0.09 17.24 -7.05
CA SER A 54 0.05 18.21 -5.96
C SER A 54 1.18 18.05 -4.93
N ASP A 55 1.83 16.91 -4.92
CA ASP A 55 2.97 16.52 -4.08
C ASP A 55 4.33 16.92 -4.68
N ILE A 56 4.38 17.38 -5.95
CA ILE A 56 5.60 17.99 -6.50
C ILE A 56 5.96 19.23 -5.69
N PRO A 57 7.26 19.40 -5.28
CA PRO A 57 7.70 20.55 -4.50
C PRO A 57 7.41 21.88 -5.19
N LYS A 58 7.15 22.92 -4.37
CA LYS A 58 6.76 24.26 -4.86
C LYS A 58 7.79 24.91 -5.77
N GLU A 59 9.07 24.69 -5.51
CA GLU A 59 10.18 25.19 -6.33
C GLU A 59 10.14 24.69 -7.77
N TYR A 60 9.52 23.51 -8.00
CA TYR A 60 9.31 22.95 -9.35
C TYR A 60 7.90 23.20 -9.89
N GLY A 61 7.12 24.01 -9.19
CA GLY A 61 5.78 24.46 -9.66
C GLY A 61 4.60 23.58 -9.22
N GLY A 62 4.83 22.61 -8.31
CA GLY A 62 3.78 21.86 -7.66
C GLY A 62 3.14 22.63 -6.49
N VAL A 63 2.20 21.99 -5.79
CA VAL A 63 1.57 22.54 -4.59
C VAL A 63 2.41 22.26 -3.35
N GLY A 64 3.20 21.19 -3.36
CA GLY A 64 4.06 20.76 -2.25
C GLY A 64 3.29 20.15 -1.09
N TYR A 65 2.21 19.42 -1.38
CA TYR A 65 1.48 18.66 -0.37
C TYR A 65 2.30 17.47 0.12
N GLY A 66 2.13 17.13 1.40
CA GLY A 66 2.64 15.90 1.97
C GLY A 66 1.78 14.67 1.64
N LEU A 67 2.20 13.52 2.14
CA LEU A 67 1.46 12.27 1.95
C LEU A 67 0.15 12.24 2.76
N VAL A 68 0.05 12.98 3.86
CA VAL A 68 -1.21 13.12 4.61
C VAL A 68 -2.26 13.80 3.74
N GLU A 69 -1.94 14.94 3.11
CA GLU A 69 -2.82 15.65 2.17
C GLU A 69 -3.11 14.76 0.96
N GLY A 70 -2.10 14.06 0.43
CA GLY A 70 -2.26 13.08 -0.65
C GLY A 70 -3.28 11.99 -0.30
N ALA A 71 -3.21 11.43 0.90
CA ALA A 71 -4.14 10.40 1.37
C ALA A 71 -5.58 10.95 1.51
N ILE A 72 -5.73 12.17 2.05
CA ILE A 72 -7.05 12.84 2.17
C ILE A 72 -7.70 13.02 0.80
N VAL A 73 -6.95 13.54 -0.17
CA VAL A 73 -7.45 13.77 -1.53
C VAL A 73 -7.78 12.44 -2.22
N THR A 74 -6.88 11.47 -2.10
CA THR A 74 -7.04 10.13 -2.69
C THR A 74 -8.29 9.42 -2.20
N GLU A 75 -8.59 9.47 -0.89
CA GLU A 75 -9.81 8.87 -0.34
C GLU A 75 -11.06 9.44 -1.00
N GLU A 76 -11.14 10.75 -1.17
CA GLU A 76 -12.32 11.39 -1.76
C GLU A 76 -12.49 11.04 -3.25
N ILE A 77 -11.40 11.03 -4.03
CA ILE A 77 -11.46 10.69 -5.46
C ILE A 77 -11.79 9.21 -5.66
N ALA A 78 -11.17 8.32 -4.86
CA ALA A 78 -11.42 6.88 -4.94
C ALA A 78 -12.84 6.49 -4.53
N ALA A 79 -13.48 7.26 -3.64
CA ALA A 79 -14.87 7.07 -3.28
C ALA A 79 -15.82 7.24 -4.50
N ALA A 80 -15.45 8.08 -5.46
CA ALA A 80 -16.21 8.27 -6.70
C ALA A 80 -15.84 7.22 -7.77
N CYS A 81 -14.56 6.95 -7.98
CA CYS A 81 -14.08 5.97 -8.95
C CYS A 81 -12.64 5.53 -8.65
N PRO A 82 -12.42 4.32 -8.13
CA PRO A 82 -11.08 3.80 -7.86
C PRO A 82 -10.16 3.79 -9.09
N GLY A 83 -10.67 3.42 -10.26
CA GLY A 83 -9.85 3.37 -11.48
C GLY A 83 -9.38 4.74 -11.96
N LEU A 84 -10.22 5.77 -11.92
CA LEU A 84 -9.80 7.15 -12.23
C LEU A 84 -8.85 7.69 -11.16
N ALA A 85 -9.09 7.39 -9.89
CA ALA A 85 -8.18 7.75 -8.82
C ALA A 85 -6.78 7.15 -9.06
N THR A 86 -6.70 5.86 -9.43
CA THR A 86 -5.43 5.21 -9.77
C THR A 86 -4.70 5.98 -10.88
N SER A 87 -5.36 6.33 -12.00
CA SER A 87 -4.71 7.07 -13.08
C SER A 87 -4.29 8.50 -12.69
N ILE A 88 -5.04 9.16 -11.81
CA ILE A 88 -4.69 10.51 -11.32
C ILE A 88 -3.43 10.46 -10.44
N PHE A 89 -3.33 9.47 -9.54
CA PHE A 89 -2.24 9.40 -8.56
C PHE A 89 -1.04 8.53 -9.00
N ASP A 90 -1.15 7.80 -10.10
CA ASP A 90 -0.02 7.02 -10.64
C ASP A 90 1.14 7.91 -11.13
N ASN A 91 0.85 9.16 -11.50
CA ASN A 91 1.90 10.13 -11.79
C ASN A 91 2.83 10.34 -10.59
N SER A 92 2.29 10.43 -9.38
CA SER A 92 3.09 10.55 -8.15
C SER A 92 4.02 9.35 -7.98
N LEU A 93 3.55 8.12 -8.22
CA LEU A 93 4.42 6.95 -8.25
C LEU A 93 5.52 7.07 -9.31
N GLY A 94 5.19 7.59 -10.49
CA GLY A 94 6.10 7.74 -11.61
C GLY A 94 7.22 8.76 -11.36
N PHE A 95 6.93 9.93 -10.77
CA PHE A 95 7.92 10.97 -10.53
C PHE A 95 8.59 10.91 -9.13
N GLU A 96 8.04 10.18 -8.18
CA GLU A 96 8.63 10.06 -6.83
C GLU A 96 10.12 9.63 -6.87
N PRO A 97 10.55 8.70 -7.76
CA PRO A 97 11.98 8.41 -7.93
C PRO A 97 12.83 9.63 -8.32
N ILE A 98 12.27 10.59 -9.07
CA ILE A 98 12.98 11.82 -9.43
C ILE A 98 13.18 12.69 -8.17
N VAL A 99 12.14 12.81 -7.35
CA VAL A 99 12.18 13.59 -6.10
C VAL A 99 13.19 12.99 -5.12
N ILE A 100 13.18 11.65 -4.97
CA ILE A 100 14.05 10.93 -4.01
C ILE A 100 15.50 10.86 -4.47
N SER A 101 15.78 10.77 -5.79
CA SER A 101 17.13 10.48 -6.34
C SER A 101 18.19 11.53 -5.99
N GLY A 102 17.78 12.75 -5.64
CA GLY A 102 18.72 13.85 -5.36
C GLY A 102 19.38 14.44 -6.61
N ASN A 103 19.00 14.03 -7.82
CA ASN A 103 19.52 14.57 -9.08
C ASN A 103 18.78 15.85 -9.45
N ASP A 104 19.36 17.01 -9.13
CA ASP A 104 18.71 18.31 -9.33
C ASP A 104 18.50 18.64 -10.82
N GLN A 105 19.40 18.20 -11.71
CA GLN A 105 19.21 18.40 -13.16
C GLN A 105 17.97 17.70 -13.68
N LEU A 106 17.71 16.46 -13.23
CA LEU A 106 16.50 15.72 -13.60
C LEU A 106 15.24 16.32 -12.97
N LYS A 107 15.34 16.80 -11.72
CA LYS A 107 14.24 17.53 -11.08
C LYS A 107 13.87 18.79 -11.86
N GLU A 108 14.86 19.63 -12.20
CA GLU A 108 14.66 20.86 -12.97
C GLU A 108 14.12 20.59 -14.38
N LYS A 109 14.54 19.48 -15.01
CA LYS A 109 14.11 19.13 -16.37
C LYS A 109 12.68 18.62 -16.42
N TYR A 110 12.28 17.69 -15.50
CA TYR A 110 11.04 16.93 -15.64
C TYR A 110 9.91 17.40 -14.71
N LEU A 111 10.20 17.78 -13.45
CA LEU A 111 9.13 18.12 -12.51
C LEU A 111 8.30 19.34 -12.93
N PRO A 112 8.87 20.43 -13.48
CA PRO A 112 8.07 21.56 -13.95
C PRO A 112 7.13 21.19 -15.11
N GLU A 113 7.57 20.32 -16.03
CA GLU A 113 6.74 19.86 -17.16
C GLU A 113 5.56 19.01 -16.66
N ILE A 114 5.77 18.17 -15.64
CA ILE A 114 4.73 17.37 -15.03
C ILE A 114 3.75 18.27 -14.26
N ALA A 115 4.25 19.17 -13.42
CA ALA A 115 3.41 20.02 -12.56
C ALA A 115 2.57 21.02 -13.36
N LYS A 116 3.21 21.80 -14.27
CA LYS A 116 2.57 22.93 -14.95
C LYS A 116 1.85 22.53 -16.22
N ASN A 117 2.44 21.61 -17.01
CA ASN A 117 1.94 21.21 -18.29
C ASN A 117 1.09 19.92 -18.24
N GLY A 118 1.00 19.29 -17.06
CA GLY A 118 0.22 18.07 -16.84
C GLY A 118 0.77 16.86 -17.61
N ARG A 119 2.09 16.85 -17.91
CA ARG A 119 2.73 15.71 -18.54
C ARG A 119 2.58 14.47 -17.67
N GLN A 120 2.34 13.34 -18.33
CA GLN A 120 2.14 12.07 -17.65
C GLN A 120 3.46 11.32 -17.53
N ILE A 121 3.68 10.68 -16.38
CA ILE A 121 4.83 9.80 -16.17
C ILE A 121 4.34 8.48 -15.56
N CYS A 122 4.94 7.36 -15.95
CA CYS A 122 4.61 6.05 -15.39
C CYS A 122 5.82 5.41 -14.70
N PHE A 123 5.54 4.46 -13.79
CA PHE A 123 6.53 3.71 -13.05
C PHE A 123 6.64 2.29 -13.59
N ALA A 124 7.79 1.90 -14.12
CA ALA A 124 7.98 0.65 -14.84
C ALA A 124 9.07 -0.25 -14.24
N THR A 125 8.71 -1.01 -13.21
CA THR A 125 9.55 -2.09 -12.64
C THR A 125 9.12 -3.45 -13.13
N SER A 126 7.82 -3.76 -13.10
CA SER A 126 7.27 -5.09 -13.35
C SER A 126 7.52 -5.57 -14.77
N GLU A 127 7.72 -6.88 -14.92
CA GLU A 127 7.92 -7.57 -16.18
C GLU A 127 6.93 -8.74 -16.30
N PRO A 128 6.75 -9.36 -17.48
CA PRO A 128 5.81 -10.46 -17.65
C PRO A 128 5.96 -11.60 -16.64
N MET A 129 7.21 -11.89 -16.21
CA MET A 129 7.54 -12.96 -15.29
C MET A 129 7.98 -12.47 -13.90
N MET A 130 8.17 -11.16 -13.70
CA MET A 130 8.74 -10.55 -12.49
C MET A 130 7.80 -9.47 -11.95
N GLY A 131 7.02 -9.81 -10.92
CA GLY A 131 6.17 -8.89 -10.17
C GLY A 131 6.72 -8.65 -8.77
N SER A 132 6.41 -9.55 -7.82
CA SER A 132 6.91 -9.49 -6.45
C SER A 132 8.42 -9.66 -6.33
N ASP A 133 9.05 -10.39 -7.25
CA ASP A 133 10.51 -10.54 -7.36
C ASP A 133 11.11 -9.37 -8.14
N VAL A 134 11.16 -8.18 -7.52
CA VAL A 134 11.76 -6.97 -8.13
C VAL A 134 13.25 -7.16 -8.42
N ALA A 135 13.95 -7.94 -7.60
CA ALA A 135 15.37 -8.21 -7.80
C ALA A 135 15.66 -9.11 -9.01
N GLY A 136 14.65 -9.84 -9.48
CA GLY A 136 14.76 -10.76 -10.60
C GLY A 136 14.48 -10.15 -11.98
N ILE A 137 14.33 -8.81 -12.10
CA ILE A 137 14.07 -8.17 -13.39
C ILE A 137 15.15 -8.47 -14.42
N ARG A 138 14.77 -8.55 -15.70
CA ARG A 138 15.62 -8.95 -16.82
C ARG A 138 15.78 -7.90 -17.92
N CYS A 139 15.06 -6.79 -17.84
CA CYS A 139 15.27 -5.66 -18.73
C CYS A 139 16.71 -5.18 -18.57
N ARG A 140 17.49 -5.28 -19.67
CA ARG A 140 18.94 -5.02 -19.67
C ARG A 140 19.23 -3.53 -19.86
N ALA A 141 20.29 -3.08 -19.21
CA ALA A 141 20.92 -1.78 -19.42
C ALA A 141 22.40 -2.03 -19.74
N GLU A 142 22.77 -1.94 -21.00
CA GLU A 142 24.15 -2.15 -21.46
C GLU A 142 24.82 -0.80 -21.63
N LYS A 143 25.98 -0.59 -20.99
CA LYS A 143 26.74 0.66 -21.09
C LYS A 143 27.36 0.81 -22.46
N ASP A 144 27.18 1.98 -23.11
CA ASP A 144 27.74 2.35 -24.41
C ASP A 144 28.31 3.77 -24.36
N GLY A 145 29.59 3.90 -24.05
CA GLY A 145 30.23 5.17 -23.76
C GLY A 145 29.69 5.79 -22.47
N ASP A 146 29.16 7.01 -22.58
CA ASP A 146 28.49 7.69 -21.47
C ASP A 146 27.00 7.35 -21.36
N ASP A 147 26.42 6.70 -22.38
CA ASP A 147 25.03 6.32 -22.49
C ASP A 147 24.77 4.87 -22.07
N TYR A 148 23.49 4.50 -22.08
CA TYR A 148 23.03 3.12 -21.88
C TYR A 148 22.07 2.71 -23.00
N ILE A 149 22.12 1.43 -23.39
CA ILE A 149 21.19 0.82 -24.33
C ILE A 149 20.25 -0.08 -23.55
N LEU A 150 18.96 0.25 -23.56
CA LEU A 150 17.94 -0.54 -22.88
C LEU A 150 17.29 -1.55 -23.83
N ASN A 151 17.17 -2.79 -23.36
CA ASN A 151 16.48 -3.89 -24.04
C ASN A 151 15.63 -4.70 -23.05
N GLY A 152 14.34 -4.89 -23.34
CA GLY A 152 13.46 -5.71 -22.52
C GLY A 152 12.01 -5.27 -22.59
N THR A 153 11.16 -5.96 -21.84
CA THR A 153 9.71 -5.69 -21.82
C THR A 153 9.24 -5.45 -20.39
N LYS A 154 8.58 -4.32 -20.16
CA LYS A 154 7.84 -4.00 -18.93
C LYS A 154 6.37 -4.33 -19.12
N TYR A 155 5.69 -4.78 -18.05
CA TYR A 155 4.31 -5.23 -18.17
C TYR A 155 3.47 -4.80 -16.96
N TRP A 156 2.18 -4.67 -17.14
CA TRP A 156 1.24 -4.16 -16.13
C TRP A 156 1.49 -2.69 -15.75
N ILE A 157 2.00 -1.87 -16.68
CA ILE A 157 2.39 -0.50 -16.36
C ILE A 157 1.18 0.42 -16.50
N THR A 158 0.75 0.96 -15.37
CA THR A 158 -0.33 1.96 -15.31
C THR A 158 0.08 3.21 -16.08
N ASN A 159 -0.87 3.84 -16.73
CA ASN A 159 -0.70 5.05 -17.56
C ASN A 159 0.32 4.95 -18.71
N SER A 160 0.97 3.82 -18.95
CA SER A 160 2.00 3.72 -20.00
C SER A 160 1.50 4.12 -21.40
N GLY A 161 0.21 3.88 -21.72
CA GLY A 161 -0.39 4.29 -23.00
C GLY A 161 -0.50 5.80 -23.19
N VAL A 162 -0.52 6.55 -22.11
CA VAL A 162 -0.72 8.02 -22.10
C VAL A 162 0.48 8.78 -21.53
N ALA A 163 1.47 8.09 -20.97
CA ALA A 163 2.66 8.69 -20.38
C ALA A 163 3.53 9.37 -21.47
N ASP A 164 4.05 10.55 -21.15
CA ASP A 164 5.10 11.24 -21.89
C ASP A 164 6.49 10.75 -21.46
N TYR A 165 6.62 10.44 -20.18
CA TYR A 165 7.86 10.00 -19.53
C TYR A 165 7.66 8.66 -18.82
N MET A 166 8.74 7.91 -18.64
CA MET A 166 8.73 6.58 -18.02
C MET A 166 9.91 6.44 -17.07
N THR A 167 9.66 6.18 -15.80
CA THR A 167 10.71 5.73 -14.88
C THR A 167 10.92 4.24 -15.06
N ILE A 168 12.00 3.87 -15.75
CA ILE A 168 12.34 2.48 -16.12
C ILE A 168 13.40 1.94 -15.18
N PHE A 169 13.11 0.82 -14.52
CA PHE A 169 14.11 0.03 -13.78
C PHE A 169 14.66 -1.07 -14.67
N ALA A 170 15.97 -1.17 -14.75
CA ALA A 170 16.67 -2.15 -15.57
C ALA A 170 17.82 -2.76 -14.78
N THR A 171 18.47 -3.79 -15.32
CA THR A 171 19.65 -4.40 -14.71
C THR A 171 20.83 -4.43 -15.68
N VAL A 172 22.00 -4.09 -15.17
CA VAL A 172 23.25 -4.27 -15.93
C VAL A 172 23.67 -5.75 -15.98
N ASP A 173 23.23 -6.54 -14.98
CA ASP A 173 23.53 -7.97 -14.88
C ASP A 173 22.47 -8.65 -13.98
N PRO A 174 21.59 -9.52 -14.52
CA PRO A 174 20.58 -10.23 -13.74
C PRO A 174 21.15 -11.11 -12.62
N GLU A 175 22.36 -11.62 -12.78
CA GLU A 175 22.99 -12.48 -11.77
C GLU A 175 23.39 -11.68 -10.51
N LYS A 176 23.58 -10.38 -10.65
CA LYS A 176 23.86 -9.48 -9.54
C LYS A 176 22.61 -9.12 -8.70
N LYS A 177 21.42 -9.50 -9.18
CA LYS A 177 20.15 -9.23 -8.48
C LYS A 177 20.05 -7.75 -8.05
N HIS A 178 19.93 -7.48 -6.74
CA HIS A 178 19.82 -6.11 -6.19
C HIS A 178 20.95 -5.20 -6.68
N ASP A 179 22.18 -5.68 -6.69
CA ASP A 179 23.38 -4.91 -7.03
C ASP A 179 23.50 -4.61 -8.53
N GLY A 180 22.70 -5.28 -9.37
CA GLY A 180 22.65 -5.00 -10.80
C GLY A 180 21.63 -3.95 -11.20
N ILE A 181 20.66 -3.62 -10.32
CA ILE A 181 19.53 -2.76 -10.69
C ILE A 181 19.91 -1.29 -10.71
N CYS A 182 19.50 -0.61 -11.77
CA CYS A 182 19.61 0.81 -12.03
C CYS A 182 18.25 1.38 -12.46
N ALA A 183 18.12 2.71 -12.51
CA ALA A 183 16.88 3.39 -12.90
C ALA A 183 17.15 4.57 -13.83
N PHE A 184 16.26 4.78 -14.80
CA PHE A 184 16.38 5.81 -15.81
C PHE A 184 15.04 6.52 -16.04
N ILE A 185 15.09 7.78 -16.51
CA ILE A 185 13.94 8.43 -17.16
C ILE A 185 14.09 8.21 -18.66
N VAL A 186 13.04 7.62 -19.25
CA VAL A 186 12.92 7.38 -20.69
C VAL A 186 11.74 8.21 -21.22
N GLU A 187 11.92 8.88 -22.35
CA GLU A 187 10.85 9.63 -23.01
C GLU A 187 10.16 8.75 -24.05
N LYS A 188 8.83 8.86 -24.14
CA LYS A 188 7.99 7.97 -24.96
C LYS A 188 8.38 7.95 -26.43
N ASP A 189 8.78 9.12 -26.96
CA ASP A 189 9.03 9.30 -28.39
C ASP A 189 10.47 8.90 -28.82
N TRP A 190 11.27 8.37 -27.91
CA TRP A 190 12.59 7.87 -28.26
C TRP A 190 12.53 6.62 -29.14
N GLU A 191 13.47 6.55 -30.07
CA GLU A 191 13.59 5.38 -30.97
C GLU A 191 13.74 4.09 -30.17
N GLY A 192 12.98 3.06 -30.54
CA GLY A 192 12.98 1.76 -29.87
C GLY A 192 11.96 1.62 -28.75
N VAL A 193 11.33 2.70 -28.28
CA VAL A 193 10.24 2.65 -27.28
C VAL A 193 8.93 2.30 -28.00
N ARG A 194 8.25 1.26 -27.51
CA ARG A 194 6.93 0.86 -28.01
C ARG A 194 5.99 0.59 -26.86
N VAL A 195 4.81 1.19 -26.87
CA VAL A 195 3.76 0.90 -25.91
C VAL A 195 2.69 0.02 -26.55
N GLY A 196 2.32 -1.04 -25.85
CA GLY A 196 1.32 -2.00 -26.30
C GLY A 196 -0.11 -1.45 -26.22
N ARG A 197 -1.07 -2.28 -26.63
CA ARG A 197 -2.49 -1.98 -26.43
C ARG A 197 -2.86 -2.08 -24.96
N PRO A 198 -3.88 -1.33 -24.49
CA PRO A 198 -4.42 -1.48 -23.15
C PRO A 198 -4.82 -2.93 -22.87
N ILE A 199 -4.48 -3.40 -21.67
CA ILE A 199 -4.76 -4.77 -21.21
C ILE A 199 -6.19 -4.80 -20.67
N PRO A 200 -7.08 -5.69 -21.17
CA PRO A 200 -8.42 -5.87 -20.60
C PRO A 200 -8.33 -6.35 -19.16
N LYS A 201 -9.08 -5.72 -18.26
CA LYS A 201 -9.02 -5.98 -16.81
C LYS A 201 -10.39 -6.31 -16.22
N LEU A 202 -10.39 -6.96 -15.07
CA LEU A 202 -11.59 -7.21 -14.27
C LEU A 202 -12.25 -5.89 -13.84
N GLY A 203 -11.47 -5.01 -13.23
CA GLY A 203 -11.86 -3.69 -12.71
C GLY A 203 -10.80 -2.64 -13.02
N GLN A 204 -10.98 -1.42 -12.46
CA GLN A 204 -10.16 -0.25 -12.78
C GLN A 204 -10.05 -0.05 -14.31
N ARG A 205 -11.14 -0.27 -15.01
CA ARG A 205 -11.19 -0.22 -16.46
C ARG A 205 -11.03 1.21 -16.99
N THR A 206 -11.30 2.18 -16.13
CA THR A 206 -11.04 3.61 -16.38
C THR A 206 -9.56 4.01 -16.17
N SER A 207 -8.68 3.05 -15.87
CA SER A 207 -7.24 3.26 -15.77
C SER A 207 -6.53 2.57 -16.93
N ASN A 208 -5.71 3.31 -17.67
CA ASN A 208 -4.88 2.73 -18.73
C ASN A 208 -3.79 1.85 -18.11
N THR A 209 -3.63 0.64 -18.65
CA THR A 209 -2.56 -0.27 -18.24
C THR A 209 -2.06 -1.01 -19.46
N ALA A 210 -0.76 -0.92 -19.80
CA ALA A 210 -0.22 -1.62 -20.97
C ALA A 210 1.20 -2.15 -20.70
N GLY A 211 1.75 -2.86 -21.68
CA GLY A 211 3.17 -3.24 -21.71
C GLY A 211 3.99 -2.18 -22.43
N ILE A 212 5.28 -2.12 -22.08
CA ILE A 212 6.30 -1.30 -22.74
C ILE A 212 7.37 -2.24 -23.26
N ASP A 213 7.66 -2.19 -24.55
CA ASP A 213 8.74 -2.91 -25.20
C ASP A 213 9.87 -1.94 -25.52
N LEU A 214 11.08 -2.24 -25.06
CA LEU A 214 12.29 -1.44 -25.27
C LEU A 214 13.23 -2.24 -26.17
N LYS A 215 13.55 -1.71 -27.34
CA LYS A 215 14.41 -2.35 -28.31
C LYS A 215 15.53 -1.40 -28.74
N ASN A 216 16.73 -1.64 -28.20
CA ASN A 216 17.91 -0.81 -28.43
C ASN A 216 17.67 0.68 -28.14
N VAL A 217 16.94 0.96 -27.06
CA VAL A 217 16.65 2.35 -26.67
C VAL A 217 17.91 2.97 -26.08
N ARG A 218 18.45 3.98 -26.77
CA ARG A 218 19.59 4.76 -26.28
C ARG A 218 19.11 5.78 -25.25
N VAL A 219 19.63 5.66 -24.03
CA VAL A 219 19.34 6.56 -22.92
C VAL A 219 20.61 7.31 -22.54
N PRO A 220 20.61 8.65 -22.62
CA PRO A 220 21.73 9.45 -22.16
C PRO A 220 22.06 9.17 -20.69
N GLY A 221 23.34 9.11 -20.34
CA GLY A 221 23.77 8.87 -18.95
C GLY A 221 23.26 9.91 -17.98
N GLU A 222 23.02 11.15 -18.44
CA GLU A 222 22.41 12.21 -17.65
C GLU A 222 20.96 11.91 -17.22
N ASN A 223 20.26 10.99 -17.92
CA ASN A 223 18.90 10.56 -17.57
C ASN A 223 18.87 9.39 -16.56
N MET A 224 20.02 9.02 -15.99
CA MET A 224 20.09 8.01 -14.93
C MET A 224 19.60 8.60 -13.60
N LEU A 225 18.59 7.97 -13.00
CA LEU A 225 18.07 8.29 -11.67
C LEU A 225 18.86 7.62 -10.55
N ALA A 226 19.28 6.38 -10.78
CA ALA A 226 20.07 5.60 -9.84
C ALA A 226 21.07 4.71 -10.60
N PRO A 227 22.35 4.73 -10.21
CA PRO A 227 23.36 3.85 -10.80
C PRO A 227 23.12 2.38 -10.42
N PRO A 228 23.81 1.42 -11.09
CA PRO A 228 23.77 0.02 -10.70
C PRO A 228 24.09 -0.18 -9.21
N GLY A 229 23.25 -0.96 -8.52
CA GLY A 229 23.33 -1.19 -7.07
C GLY A 229 22.44 -0.25 -6.24
N GLU A 230 22.04 0.90 -6.75
CA GLU A 230 21.17 1.84 -6.02
C GLU A 230 19.70 1.79 -6.50
N GLY A 231 19.44 1.29 -7.70
CA GLY A 231 18.10 1.27 -8.29
C GLY A 231 17.09 0.46 -7.47
N PHE A 232 17.52 -0.67 -6.88
CA PHE A 232 16.64 -1.46 -6.02
C PHE A 232 16.17 -0.65 -4.80
N MET A 233 17.10 0.00 -4.10
CA MET A 233 16.75 0.81 -2.93
C MET A 233 15.90 2.03 -3.28
N LEU A 234 16.12 2.63 -4.46
CA LEU A 234 15.26 3.70 -4.97
C LEU A 234 13.82 3.21 -5.14
N ALA A 235 13.62 2.03 -5.76
CA ALA A 235 12.29 1.43 -5.90
C ALA A 235 11.64 1.14 -4.53
N MET A 236 12.40 0.58 -3.56
CA MET A 236 11.87 0.27 -2.23
C MET A 236 11.47 1.53 -1.45
N LYS A 237 12.28 2.59 -1.49
CA LYS A 237 11.95 3.89 -0.89
C LYS A 237 10.71 4.50 -1.52
N THR A 238 10.58 4.43 -2.84
CA THR A 238 9.37 4.87 -3.55
C THR A 238 8.15 4.14 -3.03
N PHE A 239 8.16 2.81 -3.01
CA PHE A 239 7.03 2.01 -2.52
C PHE A 239 6.68 2.29 -1.05
N SER A 240 7.69 2.52 -0.18
CA SER A 240 7.41 2.81 1.23
C SER A 240 6.63 4.11 1.41
N ARG A 241 6.84 5.09 0.52
CA ARG A 241 6.11 6.37 0.51
C ARG A 241 4.75 6.28 -0.17
N THR A 242 4.60 5.47 -1.23
CA THR A 242 3.34 5.41 -2.00
C THR A 242 2.31 4.42 -1.43
N ARG A 243 2.71 3.43 -0.62
CA ARG A 243 1.79 2.45 0.02
C ARG A 243 0.64 3.07 0.82
N PRO A 244 0.82 4.15 1.62
CA PRO A 244 -0.30 4.82 2.27
C PRO A 244 -1.37 5.29 1.30
N ILE A 245 -0.98 5.76 0.10
CA ILE A 245 -1.91 6.19 -0.95
C ILE A 245 -2.75 5.01 -1.46
N ILE A 246 -2.15 3.82 -1.60
CA ILE A 246 -2.92 2.61 -1.95
C ILE A 246 -3.93 2.24 -0.85
N GLY A 247 -3.55 2.40 0.40
CA GLY A 247 -4.48 2.25 1.52
C GLY A 247 -5.64 3.26 1.44
N ALA A 248 -5.36 4.51 1.07
CA ALA A 248 -6.37 5.56 0.92
C ALA A 248 -7.36 5.27 -0.22
N PHE A 249 -6.93 4.68 -1.36
CA PHE A 249 -7.85 4.19 -2.40
C PHE A 249 -8.85 3.19 -1.82
N ALA A 250 -8.35 2.23 -1.04
CA ALA A 250 -9.18 1.19 -0.45
C ALA A 250 -10.18 1.77 0.57
N VAL A 251 -9.74 2.72 1.40
CA VAL A 251 -10.62 3.44 2.35
C VAL A 251 -11.72 4.19 1.61
N GLY A 252 -11.39 4.90 0.53
CA GLY A 252 -12.37 5.64 -0.29
C GLY A 252 -13.43 4.72 -0.90
N ALA A 253 -13.00 3.62 -1.53
CA ALA A 253 -13.92 2.64 -2.12
C ALA A 253 -14.81 1.97 -1.07
N ALA A 254 -14.25 1.58 0.08
CA ALA A 254 -14.99 0.97 1.17
C ALA A 254 -16.00 1.94 1.80
N ARG A 255 -15.60 3.19 2.05
CA ARG A 255 -16.48 4.24 2.56
C ARG A 255 -17.67 4.47 1.64
N SER A 256 -17.42 4.62 0.35
CA SER A 256 -18.48 4.82 -0.66
C SER A 256 -19.46 3.65 -0.67
N ALA A 257 -18.97 2.42 -0.67
CA ALA A 257 -19.82 1.22 -0.65
C ALA A 257 -20.67 1.14 0.63
N MET A 258 -20.09 1.47 1.78
CA MET A 258 -20.79 1.53 3.06
C MET A 258 -21.88 2.59 3.04
N GLU A 259 -21.59 3.80 2.56
CA GLU A 259 -22.56 4.90 2.46
C GLU A 259 -23.75 4.53 1.56
N TYR A 260 -23.50 3.88 0.41
CA TYR A 260 -24.56 3.34 -0.45
C TYR A 260 -25.36 2.24 0.24
N ALA A 261 -24.71 1.33 0.97
CA ALA A 261 -25.38 0.28 1.71
C ALA A 261 -26.27 0.83 2.83
N ILE A 262 -25.85 1.88 3.54
CA ILE A 262 -26.65 2.58 4.56
C ILE A 262 -27.91 3.18 3.93
N ASP A 263 -27.74 3.93 2.83
CA ASP A 263 -28.88 4.56 2.14
C ASP A 263 -29.87 3.52 1.61
N TYR A 264 -29.35 2.46 0.97
CA TYR A 264 -30.18 1.36 0.48
C TYR A 264 -30.93 0.66 1.61
N ALA A 265 -30.25 0.33 2.72
CA ALA A 265 -30.86 -0.34 3.87
C ALA A 265 -32.00 0.45 4.50
N LYS A 266 -31.92 1.78 4.51
CA LYS A 266 -32.99 2.66 5.00
C LYS A 266 -34.22 2.67 4.07
N LYS A 267 -34.03 2.52 2.77
CA LYS A 267 -35.08 2.62 1.74
C LYS A 267 -35.71 1.27 1.41
N ARG A 268 -34.91 0.21 1.36
CA ARG A 268 -35.36 -1.15 0.99
C ARG A 268 -36.26 -1.75 2.07
N LYS A 269 -37.42 -2.23 1.68
CA LYS A 269 -38.38 -2.89 2.59
C LYS A 269 -38.53 -4.36 2.20
N THR A 270 -38.62 -5.23 3.22
CA THR A 270 -38.96 -6.65 3.10
C THR A 270 -39.60 -7.11 4.42
N PHE A 271 -40.47 -8.12 4.37
CA PHE A 271 -41.22 -8.58 5.54
C PHE A 271 -41.92 -7.48 6.33
N GLY A 272 -42.41 -6.43 5.63
CA GLY A 272 -43.15 -5.30 6.23
C GLY A 272 -42.30 -4.18 6.82
N SER A 273 -40.96 -4.31 6.89
CA SER A 273 -40.07 -3.32 7.51
C SER A 273 -38.90 -2.96 6.60
N SER A 274 -38.28 -1.80 6.81
CA SER A 274 -37.02 -1.46 6.17
C SER A 274 -35.91 -2.39 6.67
N ILE A 275 -35.01 -2.82 5.78
CA ILE A 275 -34.01 -3.86 6.15
C ILE A 275 -33.01 -3.39 7.20
N HIS A 276 -32.79 -2.08 7.38
CA HIS A 276 -31.95 -1.55 8.45
C HIS A 276 -32.48 -1.86 9.87
N SER A 277 -33.75 -2.25 10.03
CA SER A 277 -34.31 -2.65 11.33
C SER A 277 -33.90 -4.06 11.76
N TYR A 278 -33.32 -4.87 10.85
CA TYR A 278 -32.86 -6.21 11.17
C TYR A 278 -31.46 -6.21 11.76
N GLN A 279 -31.27 -6.87 12.90
CA GLN A 279 -30.01 -6.90 13.64
C GLN A 279 -28.84 -7.37 12.79
N ALA A 280 -29.02 -8.36 11.92
CA ALA A 280 -27.97 -8.83 11.02
C ALA A 280 -27.44 -7.74 10.06
N ILE A 281 -28.32 -6.85 9.61
CA ILE A 281 -27.92 -5.69 8.79
C ILE A 281 -27.20 -4.64 9.63
N GLN A 282 -27.68 -4.38 10.85
CA GLN A 282 -27.05 -3.43 11.78
C GLN A 282 -25.62 -3.85 12.12
N PHE A 283 -25.38 -5.15 12.37
CA PHE A 283 -24.05 -5.67 12.67
C PHE A 283 -23.11 -5.50 11.48
N LYS A 284 -23.55 -5.85 10.26
CA LYS A 284 -22.76 -5.62 9.04
C LYS A 284 -22.37 -4.13 8.90
N LEU A 285 -23.31 -3.22 9.05
CA LEU A 285 -23.04 -1.77 8.94
C LEU A 285 -22.04 -1.29 10.01
N ALA A 286 -22.15 -1.80 11.25
CA ALA A 286 -21.21 -1.48 12.32
C ALA A 286 -19.79 -2.00 12.03
N GLU A 287 -19.66 -3.23 11.53
CA GLU A 287 -18.39 -3.82 11.16
C GLU A 287 -17.77 -3.11 9.94
N MET A 288 -18.59 -2.76 8.93
CA MET A 288 -18.13 -1.96 7.78
C MET A 288 -17.55 -0.61 8.26
N TYR A 289 -18.24 0.09 9.15
CA TYR A 289 -17.76 1.35 9.69
C TYR A 289 -16.46 1.21 10.48
N GLN A 290 -16.37 0.18 11.34
CA GLN A 290 -15.14 -0.14 12.08
C GLN A 290 -13.95 -0.35 11.14
N ARG A 291 -14.13 -1.17 10.09
CA ARG A 291 -13.07 -1.45 9.11
C ARG A 291 -12.62 -0.19 8.38
N VAL A 292 -13.54 0.67 7.97
CA VAL A 292 -13.22 1.94 7.30
C VAL A 292 -12.40 2.85 8.22
N GLU A 293 -12.86 3.07 9.47
CA GLU A 293 -12.18 3.96 10.41
C GLU A 293 -10.79 3.42 10.83
N THR A 294 -10.69 2.13 11.13
CA THR A 294 -9.39 1.52 11.49
C THR A 294 -8.41 1.60 10.32
N SER A 295 -8.87 1.34 9.10
CA SER A 295 -8.05 1.47 7.89
C SER A 295 -7.55 2.89 7.68
N ARG A 296 -8.44 3.88 7.82
CA ARG A 296 -8.09 5.31 7.69
C ARG A 296 -7.02 5.72 8.69
N LEU A 297 -7.15 5.32 9.96
CA LEU A 297 -6.18 5.64 11.00
C LEU A 297 -4.79 5.07 10.68
N LEU A 298 -4.70 3.82 10.22
CA LEU A 298 -3.43 3.19 9.83
C LEU A 298 -2.81 3.87 8.61
N VAL A 299 -3.61 4.21 7.61
CA VAL A 299 -3.17 4.91 6.41
C VAL A 299 -2.61 6.29 6.76
N LEU A 300 -3.36 7.09 7.52
CA LEU A 300 -2.93 8.43 7.93
C LEU A 300 -1.69 8.39 8.83
N LYS A 301 -1.57 7.38 9.70
CA LYS A 301 -0.36 7.19 10.51
C LYS A 301 0.87 6.94 9.63
N GLY A 302 0.78 6.04 8.64
CA GLY A 302 1.90 5.75 7.73
C GLY A 302 2.28 6.97 6.88
N ALA A 303 1.30 7.74 6.41
CA ALA A 303 1.52 8.98 5.69
C ALA A 303 2.22 10.03 6.57
N TRP A 304 1.75 10.22 7.80
CA TRP A 304 2.33 11.14 8.77
C TRP A 304 3.76 10.77 9.18
N GLU A 305 4.06 9.49 9.37
CA GLU A 305 5.42 9.02 9.65
C GLU A 305 6.38 9.43 8.52
N ALA A 306 5.98 9.22 7.27
CA ALA A 306 6.78 9.62 6.11
C ALA A 306 6.98 11.14 6.02
N ASP A 307 5.93 11.93 6.23
CA ASP A 307 5.99 13.40 6.20
C ASP A 307 6.83 13.97 7.37
N SER A 308 6.88 13.23 8.48
CA SER A 308 7.70 13.58 9.65
C SER A 308 9.18 13.13 9.52
N GLY A 309 9.57 12.55 8.39
CA GLY A 309 10.94 12.04 8.16
C GLY A 309 11.28 10.75 8.90
N MET A 310 10.28 10.05 9.45
CA MET A 310 10.43 8.72 10.02
C MET A 310 10.37 7.65 8.91
N ASP A 311 10.88 6.45 9.19
CA ASP A 311 10.71 5.32 8.28
C ASP A 311 9.26 4.76 8.37
N PRO A 312 8.42 4.94 7.34
CA PRO A 312 7.03 4.48 7.36
C PRO A 312 6.89 2.99 7.00
N THR A 313 7.97 2.30 6.67
CA THR A 313 7.94 0.99 5.99
C THR A 313 6.99 -0.01 6.65
N ILE A 314 7.04 -0.13 7.97
CA ILE A 314 6.21 -1.11 8.70
C ILE A 314 4.76 -0.64 8.79
N THR A 315 4.53 0.60 9.22
CA THR A 315 3.15 1.15 9.33
C THR A 315 2.47 1.22 7.96
N ALA A 316 3.18 1.67 6.92
CA ALA A 316 2.67 1.71 5.55
C ALA A 316 2.33 0.31 5.02
N SER A 317 3.16 -0.70 5.32
CA SER A 317 2.87 -2.09 4.94
C SER A 317 1.63 -2.62 5.65
N ILE A 318 1.51 -2.42 6.97
CA ILE A 318 0.33 -2.81 7.76
C ILE A 318 -0.91 -2.07 7.23
N GLY A 319 -0.84 -0.76 7.06
CA GLY A 319 -1.93 0.07 6.56
C GLY A 319 -2.42 -0.39 5.18
N LYS A 320 -1.48 -0.70 4.27
CA LYS A 320 -1.80 -1.15 2.92
C LYS A 320 -2.55 -2.48 2.91
N PHE A 321 -2.00 -3.56 3.51
CA PHE A 321 -2.67 -4.85 3.44
C PHE A 321 -3.97 -4.88 4.26
N TYR A 322 -3.99 -4.25 5.44
CA TYR A 322 -5.20 -4.18 6.26
C TYR A 322 -6.32 -3.42 5.56
N ALA A 323 -6.05 -2.22 5.03
CA ALA A 323 -7.07 -1.41 4.36
C ALA A 323 -7.62 -2.10 3.11
N THR A 324 -6.74 -2.70 2.28
CA THR A 324 -7.17 -3.31 1.02
C THR A 324 -7.97 -4.59 1.22
N GLU A 325 -7.65 -5.40 2.22
CA GLU A 325 -8.43 -6.60 2.57
C GLU A 325 -9.75 -6.22 3.26
N SER A 326 -9.70 -5.29 4.22
CA SER A 326 -10.91 -4.74 4.87
C SER A 326 -11.89 -4.15 3.85
N ALA A 327 -11.37 -3.45 2.82
CA ALA A 327 -12.23 -2.91 1.76
C ALA A 327 -12.95 -4.02 0.98
N MET A 328 -12.29 -5.15 0.70
CA MET A 328 -12.94 -6.28 0.05
C MET A 328 -14.07 -6.87 0.89
N GLU A 329 -13.89 -6.96 2.21
CA GLU A 329 -14.93 -7.41 3.13
C GLU A 329 -16.10 -6.43 3.19
N VAL A 330 -15.82 -5.12 3.28
CA VAL A 330 -16.85 -4.07 3.24
C VAL A 330 -17.66 -4.12 1.95
N LEU A 331 -17.00 -4.32 0.80
CA LEU A 331 -17.67 -4.40 -0.49
C LEU A 331 -18.51 -5.66 -0.65
N ASN A 332 -18.04 -6.81 -0.13
CA ASN A 332 -18.84 -8.03 -0.08
C ASN A 332 -20.09 -7.85 0.79
N ASP A 333 -19.97 -7.21 1.94
CA ASP A 333 -21.10 -6.92 2.81
C ASP A 333 -22.07 -5.92 2.19
N ALA A 334 -21.56 -4.87 1.52
CA ALA A 334 -22.40 -3.94 0.77
C ALA A 334 -23.17 -4.66 -0.35
N LEU A 335 -22.49 -5.49 -1.14
CA LEU A 335 -23.15 -6.29 -2.19
C LEU A 335 -24.22 -7.20 -1.62
N GLN A 336 -23.93 -7.85 -0.48
CA GLN A 336 -24.91 -8.72 0.21
C GLN A 336 -26.13 -7.92 0.71
N ILE A 337 -25.95 -6.71 1.22
CA ILE A 337 -27.04 -5.82 1.67
C ILE A 337 -27.93 -5.43 0.48
N PHE A 338 -27.34 -5.15 -0.69
CA PHE A 338 -28.07 -4.84 -1.92
C PHE A 338 -28.78 -6.08 -2.51
N GLY A 339 -28.33 -7.29 -2.15
CA GLY A 339 -28.87 -8.53 -2.67
C GLY A 339 -28.72 -8.63 -4.20
N GLY A 340 -29.72 -9.12 -4.91
CA GLY A 340 -29.68 -9.26 -6.37
C GLY A 340 -29.39 -7.96 -7.11
N TYR A 341 -29.83 -6.82 -6.59
CA TYR A 341 -29.51 -5.52 -7.17
C TYR A 341 -28.02 -5.18 -7.10
N GLY A 342 -27.31 -5.56 -6.03
CA GLY A 342 -25.88 -5.35 -5.91
C GLY A 342 -25.04 -6.12 -6.92
N TYR A 343 -25.61 -7.22 -7.46
CA TYR A 343 -24.96 -8.04 -8.49
C TYR A 343 -25.19 -7.53 -9.93
N THR A 344 -25.99 -6.48 -10.09
CA THR A 344 -26.32 -5.89 -11.38
C THR A 344 -25.56 -4.58 -11.58
N LYS A 345 -25.37 -4.19 -12.84
CA LYS A 345 -24.80 -2.89 -13.23
C LYS A 345 -25.75 -1.70 -12.98
N MET A 346 -26.92 -1.94 -12.37
CA MET A 346 -27.89 -0.88 -12.02
C MET A 346 -27.45 -0.05 -10.82
N PHE A 347 -26.51 -0.56 -10.02
CA PHE A 347 -25.99 0.08 -8.82
C PHE A 347 -24.45 0.04 -8.81
N PRO A 348 -23.78 0.95 -8.08
CA PRO A 348 -22.33 1.11 -8.14
C PRO A 348 -21.52 -0.04 -7.52
N ILE A 349 -22.13 -0.94 -6.77
CA ILE A 349 -21.45 -1.87 -5.87
C ILE A 349 -20.61 -2.89 -6.64
N GLU A 350 -21.12 -3.45 -7.74
CA GLU A 350 -20.37 -4.44 -8.53
C GLU A 350 -19.10 -3.85 -9.14
N LYS A 351 -19.16 -2.59 -9.63
CA LYS A 351 -17.99 -1.90 -10.15
C LYS A 351 -16.96 -1.63 -9.06
N LEU A 352 -17.40 -1.11 -7.92
CA LEU A 352 -16.52 -0.85 -6.77
C LEU A 352 -15.83 -2.13 -6.31
N LEU A 353 -16.53 -3.27 -6.28
CA LEU A 353 -15.96 -4.57 -5.94
C LEU A 353 -14.88 -5.01 -6.93
N ARG A 354 -15.13 -4.88 -8.24
CA ARG A 354 -14.16 -5.23 -9.28
C ARG A 354 -12.91 -4.35 -9.21
N ASP A 355 -13.10 -3.05 -9.02
CA ASP A 355 -12.02 -2.08 -8.96
C ASP A 355 -11.13 -2.32 -7.73
N THR A 356 -11.73 -2.59 -6.57
CA THR A 356 -11.03 -2.75 -5.29
C THR A 356 -10.18 -4.02 -5.24
N ARG A 357 -10.56 -5.07 -5.99
CA ARG A 357 -9.81 -6.34 -5.98
C ARG A 357 -8.33 -6.17 -6.34
N LEU A 358 -8.00 -5.21 -7.19
CA LEU A 358 -6.63 -4.97 -7.61
C LEU A 358 -5.74 -4.44 -6.48
N PHE A 359 -6.30 -3.71 -5.50
CA PHE A 359 -5.53 -3.10 -4.41
C PHE A 359 -4.77 -4.11 -3.55
N THR A 360 -5.23 -5.35 -3.43
CA THR A 360 -4.51 -6.41 -2.71
C THR A 360 -3.35 -7.02 -3.51
N ILE A 361 -3.22 -6.67 -4.81
CA ILE A 361 -2.29 -7.29 -5.76
C ILE A 361 -1.12 -6.37 -6.06
N TYR A 362 -1.38 -5.15 -6.54
CA TYR A 362 -0.33 -4.24 -7.00
C TYR A 362 0.35 -3.47 -5.85
N GLU A 363 1.46 -2.79 -6.15
CA GLU A 363 2.36 -2.11 -5.19
C GLU A 363 2.81 -3.00 -4.01
N GLY A 364 3.07 -4.26 -4.33
CA GLY A 364 3.38 -5.32 -3.38
C GLY A 364 2.11 -6.00 -2.87
N THR A 365 1.97 -7.29 -3.17
CA THR A 365 0.81 -8.07 -2.75
C THR A 365 0.63 -8.05 -1.23
N SER A 366 -0.56 -8.38 -0.75
CA SER A 366 -0.83 -8.52 0.69
C SER A 366 0.16 -9.48 1.37
N GLU A 367 0.61 -10.52 0.66
CA GLU A 367 1.62 -11.48 1.13
C GLU A 367 2.99 -10.81 1.27
N ILE A 368 3.41 -10.00 0.28
CA ILE A 368 4.67 -9.24 0.35
C ILE A 368 4.65 -8.26 1.53
N GLN A 369 3.53 -7.57 1.76
CA GLN A 369 3.41 -6.67 2.92
C GLN A 369 3.58 -7.45 4.24
N ARG A 370 2.96 -8.63 4.36
CA ARG A 370 3.13 -9.50 5.53
C ARG A 370 4.57 -9.99 5.70
N MET A 371 5.25 -10.33 4.62
CA MET A 371 6.67 -10.70 4.65
C MET A 371 7.55 -9.57 5.20
N ILE A 372 7.29 -8.32 4.79
CA ILE A 372 8.03 -7.15 5.29
C ILE A 372 7.83 -7.01 6.80
N VAL A 373 6.58 -7.06 7.28
CA VAL A 373 6.27 -6.95 8.71
C VAL A 373 6.86 -8.12 9.51
N ALA A 374 6.73 -9.34 9.00
CA ALA A 374 7.30 -10.53 9.65
C ALA A 374 8.83 -10.45 9.72
N GLY A 375 9.49 -10.00 8.64
CA GLY A 375 10.93 -9.79 8.62
C GLY A 375 11.38 -8.81 9.70
N TYR A 376 10.67 -7.69 9.87
CA TYR A 376 10.94 -6.75 10.96
C TYR A 376 10.79 -7.39 12.34
N LEU A 377 9.67 -8.09 12.59
CA LEU A 377 9.39 -8.72 13.88
C LEU A 377 10.45 -9.78 14.27
N LEU A 378 10.99 -10.48 13.28
CA LEU A 378 11.96 -11.56 13.50
C LEU A 378 13.42 -11.09 13.56
N SER A 379 13.73 -9.88 13.08
CA SER A 379 15.12 -9.42 12.96
C SER A 379 15.44 -8.11 13.67
N ALA A 380 14.48 -7.21 13.82
CA ALA A 380 14.72 -5.85 14.29
C ALA A 380 13.78 -5.39 15.44
N TYR A 381 12.72 -6.14 15.72
CA TYR A 381 11.82 -5.80 16.81
C TYR A 381 12.46 -6.20 18.15
N GLU A 382 12.53 -5.26 19.07
CA GLU A 382 13.03 -5.48 20.44
C GLU A 382 11.85 -5.74 21.37
N PRO A 383 11.68 -6.99 21.87
CA PRO A 383 10.61 -7.32 22.81
C PRO A 383 10.81 -6.58 24.14
N VAL A 384 9.74 -6.01 24.67
CA VAL A 384 9.74 -5.40 26.01
C VAL A 384 9.62 -6.46 27.10
N MET A 385 8.92 -7.56 26.79
CA MET A 385 8.77 -8.68 27.72
C MET A 385 10.04 -9.52 27.79
N PRO A 386 10.36 -10.10 28.92
CA PRO A 386 11.51 -10.99 29.06
C PRO A 386 11.39 -12.22 28.15
N ALA A 387 12.51 -12.86 27.84
CA ALA A 387 12.53 -14.11 27.09
C ALA A 387 11.61 -15.14 27.78
N ILE A 388 10.98 -16.00 26.97
CA ILE A 388 9.96 -16.94 27.50
C ILE A 388 10.55 -17.91 28.52
N GLU A 389 11.85 -18.22 28.41
CA GLU A 389 12.59 -19.05 29.35
C GLU A 389 12.74 -18.38 30.74
N GLU A 390 12.64 -17.05 30.76
CA GLU A 390 12.77 -16.26 32.01
C GLU A 390 11.40 -16.01 32.67
N VAL A 391 10.29 -16.35 32.00
CA VAL A 391 8.95 -16.16 32.58
C VAL A 391 8.61 -17.34 33.48
N PRO A 392 8.40 -17.12 34.79
CA PRO A 392 7.92 -18.18 35.66
C PRO A 392 6.47 -18.51 35.32
N VAL A 393 6.25 -19.61 34.60
CA VAL A 393 4.90 -20.10 34.33
C VAL A 393 4.44 -20.92 35.54
N LEU A 394 3.59 -20.30 36.33
CA LEU A 394 3.01 -20.93 37.52
C LEU A 394 1.84 -21.81 37.10
N VAL A 395 1.98 -23.11 37.21
CA VAL A 395 0.92 -24.09 36.96
C VAL A 395 0.45 -24.62 38.34
N GLY A 396 -0.72 -24.15 38.77
CA GLY A 396 -1.33 -24.55 40.06
C GLY A 396 -1.77 -23.37 40.92
N ALA A 397 -2.57 -23.65 41.93
CA ALA A 397 -3.11 -22.63 42.86
C ALA A 397 -2.10 -22.15 43.89
N ASP A 398 -1.07 -22.96 44.16
CA ASP A 398 -0.03 -22.64 45.15
C ASP A 398 1.13 -21.97 44.42
N HIS A 399 1.42 -20.71 44.77
CA HIS A 399 2.53 -19.92 44.20
C HIS A 399 3.71 -19.93 45.21
N PRO A 400 4.52 -21.00 45.26
CA PRO A 400 5.56 -21.15 46.28
C PRO A 400 6.67 -20.11 46.19
N ILE A 401 6.74 -19.33 45.11
CA ILE A 401 7.70 -18.24 44.90
C ILE A 401 7.26 -16.91 45.52
N PHE A 402 5.99 -16.80 45.95
CA PHE A 402 5.47 -15.67 46.72
C PHE A 402 4.71 -16.18 47.93
N ASP A 403 4.81 -15.45 49.04
CA ASP A 403 4.00 -15.69 50.25
C ASP A 403 2.57 -15.14 50.08
N ASP A 404 1.70 -15.36 51.07
CA ASP A 404 0.31 -14.88 51.07
C ASP A 404 0.19 -13.33 51.05
N GLU A 405 1.26 -12.63 51.38
CA GLU A 405 1.37 -11.18 51.41
C GLU A 405 1.93 -10.62 50.05
N GLY A 406 2.34 -11.52 49.14
CA GLY A 406 2.91 -11.18 47.84
C GLY A 406 4.40 -10.86 47.85
N ASN A 407 5.12 -11.19 48.92
CA ASN A 407 6.57 -11.05 49.00
C ASN A 407 7.26 -12.26 48.35
N PRO A 408 8.42 -12.06 47.65
CA PRO A 408 9.17 -13.16 47.09
C PRO A 408 9.67 -14.12 48.22
N THR A 409 9.49 -15.42 48.01
CA THR A 409 10.05 -16.45 48.87
C THR A 409 11.45 -16.88 48.40
N ASP A 410 12.18 -17.66 49.19
CA ASP A 410 13.47 -18.25 48.82
C ASP A 410 13.31 -19.48 47.88
N THR A 411 12.09 -19.83 47.50
CA THR A 411 11.80 -20.98 46.64
C THR A 411 12.40 -20.75 45.24
N GLN A 412 13.20 -21.71 44.77
CA GLN A 412 13.73 -21.67 43.40
C GLN A 412 12.78 -22.37 42.43
N ALA A 413 12.73 -21.92 41.20
CA ALA A 413 11.93 -22.52 40.12
C ALA A 413 12.76 -22.78 38.90
N TRP A 414 12.53 -23.92 38.25
CA TRP A 414 13.23 -24.42 37.09
C TRP A 414 12.21 -24.77 35.97
N ARG A 415 12.46 -24.33 34.76
CA ARG A 415 11.56 -24.54 33.64
C ARG A 415 12.14 -25.52 32.62
N CYS A 416 11.32 -26.49 32.20
CA CYS A 416 11.66 -27.38 31.11
C CYS A 416 11.65 -26.63 29.75
N PRO A 417 12.72 -26.69 28.97
CA PRO A 417 12.82 -25.97 27.71
C PRO A 417 11.90 -26.54 26.62
N LEU A 418 11.46 -27.79 26.75
CA LEU A 418 10.66 -28.46 25.76
C LEU A 418 9.14 -28.24 25.95
N CYS A 419 8.63 -28.49 27.18
CA CYS A 419 7.18 -28.44 27.42
C CYS A 419 6.73 -27.31 28.37
N GLY A 420 7.67 -26.53 28.92
CA GLY A 420 7.36 -25.41 29.79
C GLY A 420 7.01 -25.80 31.23
N TYR A 421 7.04 -27.10 31.60
CA TYR A 421 6.81 -27.54 32.98
C TYR A 421 7.74 -26.81 33.96
N VAL A 422 7.20 -26.33 35.07
CA VAL A 422 7.96 -25.65 36.12
C VAL A 422 8.08 -26.56 37.34
N HIS A 423 9.31 -26.80 37.74
CA HIS A 423 9.68 -27.51 38.98
C HIS A 423 10.10 -26.50 40.02
N TYR A 424 9.59 -26.68 41.25
CA TYR A 424 9.96 -25.87 42.43
C TYR A 424 10.89 -26.65 43.33
N GLY A 425 12.08 -26.13 43.63
CA GLY A 425 13.08 -26.76 44.44
C GLY A 425 14.46 -26.13 44.27
N GLU A 426 15.40 -26.43 45.16
CA GLU A 426 16.77 -25.90 45.12
C GLU A 426 17.53 -26.33 43.87
N GLU A 427 17.20 -27.49 43.30
CA GLU A 427 17.80 -28.08 42.13
C GLU A 427 16.74 -28.43 41.07
N PRO A 428 17.11 -28.50 39.77
CA PRO A 428 16.19 -29.00 38.74
C PRO A 428 15.87 -30.49 39.01
N PRO A 429 14.71 -31.00 38.54
CA PRO A 429 14.36 -32.40 38.64
C PRO A 429 15.32 -33.24 37.78
N GLU A 430 15.56 -34.49 38.15
CA GLU A 430 16.40 -35.41 37.36
C GLU A 430 15.88 -35.58 35.95
N GLU A 431 14.54 -35.56 35.80
CA GLU A 431 13.86 -35.70 34.51
C GLU A 431 12.48 -35.00 34.54
N CYS A 432 12.09 -34.38 33.44
CA CYS A 432 10.79 -33.75 33.31
C CYS A 432 9.66 -34.77 33.33
N PRO A 433 8.66 -34.66 34.27
CA PRO A 433 7.59 -35.63 34.38
C PRO A 433 6.63 -35.63 33.15
N HIS A 434 6.70 -34.63 32.28
CA HIS A 434 5.82 -34.49 31.09
C HIS A 434 6.45 -34.92 29.78
N CYS A 435 7.75 -34.64 29.58
CA CYS A 435 8.41 -34.85 28.29
C CYS A 435 9.77 -35.54 28.37
N PHE A 436 10.16 -35.99 29.55
CA PHE A 436 11.36 -36.80 29.81
C PHE A 436 12.70 -36.12 29.49
N VAL A 437 12.71 -34.78 29.34
CA VAL A 437 13.96 -34.01 29.24
C VAL A 437 14.74 -34.10 30.53
N LYS A 438 16.05 -34.35 30.45
CA LYS A 438 16.93 -34.43 31.62
C LYS A 438 17.08 -33.08 32.33
N GLY A 439 17.26 -33.10 33.64
CA GLY A 439 17.29 -31.94 34.51
C GLY A 439 18.35 -30.90 34.15
N GLU A 440 19.53 -31.36 33.65
CA GLU A 440 20.59 -30.46 33.13
C GLU A 440 20.15 -29.51 32.01
N GLY A 441 19.01 -29.80 31.35
CA GLY A 441 18.43 -28.94 30.34
C GLY A 441 17.45 -27.89 30.87
N PHE A 442 17.09 -27.94 32.15
CA PHE A 442 16.16 -26.98 32.76
C PHE A 442 16.83 -25.61 32.98
N ALA A 443 16.10 -24.58 32.65
CA ALA A 443 16.52 -23.20 32.95
C ALA A 443 15.97 -22.74 34.29
N LYS A 444 16.83 -22.12 35.11
CA LYS A 444 16.40 -21.47 36.33
C LYS A 444 15.60 -20.22 35.98
N VAL A 445 14.36 -20.15 36.46
CA VAL A 445 13.45 -19.03 36.15
C VAL A 445 13.10 -18.18 37.37
N TRP A 446 13.46 -18.66 38.57
CA TRP A 446 13.26 -17.92 39.84
C TRP A 446 14.22 -18.38 40.93
N PRO A 447 14.72 -17.49 41.85
CA PRO A 447 14.82 -16.04 41.63
C PRO A 447 15.77 -15.70 40.50
N ARG A 448 15.59 -14.53 39.94
CA ARG A 448 16.44 -14.02 38.84
C ARG A 448 17.80 -13.56 39.31
#